data_6ec0ef0fba852c3eacf24d85f1e67528
#
_entry.id   6ec0ef0fba852c3eacf24d85f1e67528
#
_cell.length_a   1.000
_cell.length_b   1.000
_cell.length_c   1.000
_cell.angle_alpha   90.00
_cell.angle_beta   90.00
_cell.angle_gamma   90.00
#
_symmetry.space_group_name_H-M   'P 1'
#
loop_
_entity.id
_entity.type
_entity.pdbx_description
1 polymer ?
#
loop_
_entity_poly.entity_id
_entity_poly.type
_entity_poly.pdbx_seq_one_letter_code
_entity_poly.pdbx_strand_id
1 'polypeptide(L)'
;MPAYPLLLALGALDAAGYSVIVPVAPAISAETGAGPAAIGLLVASFPAGMVAGFALAGALVRRRGPRVVLAGSIAIVVVGALGFVLGDTLAVYLPARALMGFGSGGIWIGVTFDTLGRWPGQEYLCMSRVFAAYSVGGLIGPALGAFGGIHGPFLAYLALLLAAFPLVLLAEQPSARRAFATDRRVLRTRGFLVASAAILFASLALGVLEGVLPLHLAERLAQAQIGALYVGASLVVAITGATTGGRRPQPLVFAALVLAVAGISLAGLAASVPLWVLALALAAVGIGLANTGSLGLLIQAVPVDRIVSAMVVWSQVGIVGYLLGPLAGGVIAEQFGYAFIGLVPAAAAAAVWASGRDPVTA
;
A
#
# COMPACT_ATOMS: atom_id res chain seq x y z
N MET A 1 24.94 -13.60 7.61
CA MET A 1 24.31 -13.18 6.34
C MET A 1 24.18 -11.68 6.31
N PRO A 2 24.35 -11.01 5.17
CA PRO A 2 24.10 -9.57 5.08
C PRO A 2 22.62 -9.31 5.37
N ALA A 3 22.31 -8.70 6.50
CA ALA A 3 20.93 -8.49 6.95
C ALA A 3 20.12 -7.55 6.02
N TYR A 4 20.82 -6.64 5.34
CA TYR A 4 20.15 -5.62 4.53
C TYR A 4 19.40 -6.16 3.30
N PRO A 5 19.98 -7.03 2.45
CA PRO A 5 19.22 -7.64 1.35
C PRO A 5 17.99 -8.43 1.83
N LEU A 6 18.08 -9.07 2.98
CA LEU A 6 16.94 -9.77 3.57
C LEU A 6 15.82 -8.81 3.94
N LEU A 7 16.13 -7.66 4.57
CA LEU A 7 15.12 -6.65 4.94
C LEU A 7 14.45 -6.05 3.70
N LEU A 8 15.21 -5.79 2.62
CA LEU A 8 14.67 -5.34 1.35
C LEU A 8 13.75 -6.39 0.70
N ALA A 9 14.19 -7.66 0.71
CA ALA A 9 13.38 -8.76 0.19
C ALA A 9 12.08 -8.95 0.98
N LEU A 10 12.11 -8.83 2.31
CA LEU A 10 10.93 -8.88 3.16
C LEU A 10 9.97 -7.72 2.86
N GLY A 11 10.49 -6.51 2.65
CA GLY A 11 9.67 -5.36 2.26
C GLY A 11 8.98 -5.57 0.90
N ALA A 12 9.72 -6.07 -0.09
CA ALA A 12 9.16 -6.39 -1.40
C ALA A 12 8.11 -7.53 -1.32
N LEU A 13 8.39 -8.56 -0.53
CA LEU A 13 7.48 -9.68 -0.34
C LEU A 13 6.20 -9.27 0.37
N ASP A 14 6.30 -8.39 1.37
CA ASP A 14 5.16 -7.85 2.10
C ASP A 14 4.22 -7.04 1.17
N ALA A 15 4.77 -6.14 0.37
CA ALA A 15 4.00 -5.37 -0.61
C ALA A 15 3.40 -6.25 -1.72
N ALA A 16 4.11 -7.32 -2.14
CA ALA A 16 3.57 -8.30 -3.07
C ALA A 16 2.35 -9.02 -2.47
N GLY A 17 2.38 -9.35 -1.18
CA GLY A 17 1.25 -9.94 -0.47
C GLY A 17 0.02 -9.03 -0.40
N TYR A 18 0.22 -7.70 -0.35
CA TYR A 18 -0.87 -6.75 -0.46
C TYR A 18 -1.48 -6.76 -1.85
N SER A 19 -0.68 -6.62 -2.91
CA SER A 19 -1.15 -6.35 -4.27
C SER A 19 -1.47 -7.61 -5.10
N VAL A 20 -1.11 -8.82 -4.63
CA VAL A 20 -1.43 -10.08 -5.33
C VAL A 20 -2.93 -10.30 -5.53
N ILE A 21 -3.77 -9.75 -4.66
CA ILE A 21 -5.25 -9.88 -4.72
C ILE A 21 -5.84 -9.18 -5.96
N VAL A 22 -5.17 -8.17 -6.50
CA VAL A 22 -5.74 -7.28 -7.52
C VAL A 22 -6.26 -8.03 -8.75
N PRO A 23 -5.46 -8.83 -9.48
CA PRO A 23 -5.99 -9.61 -10.60
C PRO A 23 -6.76 -10.87 -10.18
N VAL A 24 -6.73 -11.25 -8.89
CA VAL A 24 -7.46 -12.40 -8.35
C VAL A 24 -8.88 -12.02 -7.91
N ALA A 25 -9.12 -10.76 -7.53
CA ALA A 25 -10.41 -10.29 -7.04
C ALA A 25 -11.60 -10.63 -7.94
N PRO A 26 -11.52 -10.53 -9.29
CA PRO A 26 -12.60 -10.96 -10.18
C PRO A 26 -12.91 -12.45 -10.10
N ALA A 27 -11.89 -13.31 -9.97
CA ALA A 27 -12.09 -14.75 -9.82
C ALA A 27 -12.83 -15.06 -8.50
N ILE A 28 -12.45 -14.40 -7.40
CA ILE A 28 -13.14 -14.53 -6.11
C ILE A 28 -14.60 -14.07 -6.25
N SER A 29 -14.86 -12.93 -6.91
CA SER A 29 -16.21 -12.43 -7.16
C SER A 29 -17.04 -13.46 -7.94
N ALA A 30 -16.48 -14.04 -9.00
CA ALA A 30 -17.17 -15.02 -9.85
C ALA A 30 -17.48 -16.33 -9.11
N GLU A 31 -16.54 -16.83 -8.29
CA GLU A 31 -16.71 -18.10 -7.56
C GLU A 31 -17.63 -17.97 -6.33
N THR A 32 -17.59 -16.83 -5.64
CA THR A 32 -18.35 -16.62 -4.40
C THR A 32 -19.68 -15.89 -4.60
N GLY A 33 -19.92 -15.31 -5.78
CA GLY A 33 -21.05 -14.42 -6.03
C GLY A 33 -20.95 -13.06 -5.33
N ALA A 34 -19.76 -12.69 -4.83
CA ALA A 34 -19.54 -11.46 -4.08
C ALA A 34 -19.60 -10.24 -5.00
N GLY A 35 -20.46 -9.25 -4.68
CA GLY A 35 -20.53 -7.98 -5.37
C GLY A 35 -19.37 -7.03 -5.07
N PRO A 36 -19.33 -5.86 -5.74
CA PRO A 36 -18.24 -4.88 -5.60
C PRO A 36 -18.00 -4.41 -4.15
N ALA A 37 -19.04 -4.21 -3.35
CA ALA A 37 -18.89 -3.82 -1.95
C ALA A 37 -18.24 -4.91 -1.11
N ALA A 38 -18.60 -6.18 -1.32
CA ALA A 38 -18.03 -7.31 -0.61
C ALA A 38 -16.55 -7.54 -1.00
N ILE A 39 -16.19 -7.37 -2.26
CA ILE A 39 -14.79 -7.40 -2.72
C ILE A 39 -14.02 -6.19 -2.20
N GLY A 40 -14.63 -4.99 -2.20
CA GLY A 40 -14.04 -3.81 -1.57
C GLY A 40 -13.73 -4.04 -0.08
N LEU A 41 -14.64 -4.69 0.66
CA LEU A 41 -14.42 -5.09 2.06
C LEU A 41 -13.29 -6.12 2.17
N LEU A 42 -13.21 -7.10 1.27
CA LEU A 42 -12.14 -8.09 1.24
C LEU A 42 -10.77 -7.41 1.06
N VAL A 43 -10.65 -6.48 0.12
CA VAL A 43 -9.38 -5.74 -0.10
C VAL A 43 -9.06 -4.86 1.11
N ALA A 44 -10.05 -4.17 1.66
CA ALA A 44 -9.90 -3.29 2.84
C ALA A 44 -9.58 -4.05 4.14
N SER A 45 -9.91 -5.33 4.24
CA SER A 45 -9.62 -6.14 5.43
C SER A 45 -8.11 -6.28 5.70
N PHE A 46 -7.27 -6.22 4.66
CA PHE A 46 -5.82 -6.23 4.81
C PHE A 46 -5.31 -4.96 5.53
N PRO A 47 -5.53 -3.73 5.05
CA PRO A 47 -5.11 -2.54 5.77
C PRO A 47 -5.80 -2.40 7.14
N ALA A 48 -7.01 -2.91 7.34
CA ALA A 48 -7.64 -2.97 8.67
C ALA A 48 -6.84 -3.87 9.63
N GLY A 49 -6.47 -5.06 9.19
CA GLY A 49 -5.58 -5.95 9.94
C GLY A 49 -4.21 -5.32 10.22
N MET A 50 -3.65 -4.61 9.24
CA MET A 50 -2.35 -3.93 9.34
C MET A 50 -2.32 -2.87 10.44
N VAL A 51 -3.38 -2.08 10.60
CA VAL A 51 -3.53 -1.10 11.71
C VAL A 51 -3.46 -1.80 13.07
N ALA A 52 -4.16 -2.93 13.23
CA ALA A 52 -4.11 -3.72 14.47
C ALA A 52 -2.72 -4.34 14.69
N GLY A 53 -2.10 -4.84 13.63
CA GLY A 53 -0.75 -5.40 13.64
C GLY A 53 0.32 -4.42 14.08
N PHE A 54 0.24 -3.16 13.64
CA PHE A 54 1.16 -2.10 14.08
C PHE A 54 1.14 -1.88 15.59
N ALA A 55 -0.03 -1.83 16.19
CA ALA A 55 -0.17 -1.57 17.62
C ALA A 55 0.52 -2.67 18.45
N LEU A 56 0.25 -3.93 18.13
CA LEU A 56 0.85 -5.07 18.83
C LEU A 56 2.35 -5.21 18.54
N ALA A 57 2.75 -5.14 17.27
CA ALA A 57 4.14 -5.27 16.87
C ALA A 57 5.02 -4.16 17.45
N GLY A 58 4.51 -2.91 17.50
CA GLY A 58 5.19 -1.78 18.11
C GLY A 58 5.45 -1.96 19.62
N ALA A 59 4.53 -2.62 20.34
CA ALA A 59 4.74 -2.97 21.74
C ALA A 59 5.74 -4.14 21.90
N LEU A 60 5.62 -5.16 21.03
CA LEU A 60 6.43 -6.38 21.11
C LEU A 60 7.87 -6.17 20.68
N VAL A 61 8.13 -5.35 19.64
CA VAL A 61 9.47 -5.08 19.12
C VAL A 61 10.39 -4.44 20.17
N ARG A 62 9.83 -3.59 21.02
CA ARG A 62 10.57 -2.97 22.13
C ARG A 62 10.98 -3.98 23.22
N ARG A 63 10.17 -5.03 23.43
CA ARG A 63 10.39 -6.05 24.46
C ARG A 63 11.24 -7.21 23.95
N ARG A 64 10.94 -7.73 22.76
CA ARG A 64 11.49 -8.98 22.23
C ARG A 64 12.46 -8.77 21.06
N GLY A 65 12.52 -7.55 20.49
CA GLY A 65 13.36 -7.21 19.34
C GLY A 65 12.71 -7.53 17.98
N PRO A 66 13.29 -7.00 16.89
CA PRO A 66 12.69 -7.07 15.56
C PRO A 66 12.62 -8.47 14.97
N ARG A 67 13.60 -9.36 15.27
CA ARG A 67 13.62 -10.73 14.77
C ARG A 67 12.39 -11.54 15.22
N VAL A 68 12.01 -11.44 16.51
CA VAL A 68 10.84 -12.16 17.04
C VAL A 68 9.56 -11.64 16.40
N VAL A 69 9.47 -10.32 16.20
CA VAL A 69 8.33 -9.70 15.52
C VAL A 69 8.26 -10.15 14.07
N LEU A 70 9.37 -10.12 13.32
CA LEU A 70 9.41 -10.56 11.93
C LEU A 70 9.01 -12.03 11.79
N ALA A 71 9.59 -12.92 12.59
CA ALA A 71 9.28 -14.34 12.53
C ALA A 71 7.80 -14.62 12.85
N GLY A 72 7.28 -14.04 13.94
CA GLY A 72 5.87 -14.19 14.30
C GLY A 72 4.93 -13.61 13.25
N SER A 73 5.31 -12.47 12.66
CA SER A 73 4.52 -11.83 11.62
C SER A 73 4.47 -12.64 10.32
N ILE A 74 5.60 -13.19 9.88
CA ILE A 74 5.62 -14.08 8.70
C ILE A 74 4.77 -15.33 8.97
N ALA A 75 4.85 -15.93 10.16
CA ALA A 75 4.01 -17.07 10.52
C ALA A 75 2.51 -16.74 10.43
N ILE A 76 2.11 -15.55 10.88
CA ILE A 76 0.72 -15.09 10.76
C ILE A 76 0.32 -14.87 9.30
N VAL A 77 1.19 -14.26 8.47
CA VAL A 77 0.92 -14.11 7.03
C VAL A 77 0.81 -15.45 6.34
N VAL A 78 1.63 -16.44 6.70
CA VAL A 78 1.54 -17.83 6.21
C VAL A 78 0.18 -18.42 6.51
N VAL A 79 -0.33 -18.28 7.75
CA VAL A 79 -1.68 -18.77 8.12
C VAL A 79 -2.76 -18.08 7.28
N GLY A 80 -2.65 -16.76 7.08
CA GLY A 80 -3.57 -16.03 6.21
C GLY A 80 -3.49 -16.48 4.74
N ALA A 81 -2.29 -16.67 4.20
CA ALA A 81 -2.11 -17.16 2.83
C ALA A 81 -2.66 -18.59 2.63
N LEU A 82 -2.52 -19.47 3.64
CA LEU A 82 -3.15 -20.80 3.63
C LEU A 82 -4.68 -20.72 3.55
N GLY A 83 -5.30 -19.69 4.13
CA GLY A 83 -6.73 -19.46 3.99
C GLY A 83 -7.18 -19.21 2.54
N PHE A 84 -6.33 -18.62 1.70
CA PHE A 84 -6.59 -18.49 0.26
C PHE A 84 -6.26 -19.75 -0.55
N VAL A 85 -5.32 -20.57 -0.07
CA VAL A 85 -4.94 -21.83 -0.74
C VAL A 85 -5.96 -22.92 -0.48
N LEU A 86 -6.57 -22.95 0.71
CA LEU A 86 -7.45 -24.03 1.18
C LEU A 86 -8.93 -23.62 1.22
N GLY A 87 -9.23 -22.34 1.19
CA GLY A 87 -10.60 -21.82 1.27
C GLY A 87 -11.28 -21.71 -0.08
N ASP A 88 -12.60 -21.65 -0.06
CA ASP A 88 -13.50 -21.57 -1.21
C ASP A 88 -14.64 -20.55 -1.03
N THR A 89 -14.70 -19.89 0.12
CA THR A 89 -15.78 -18.95 0.47
C THR A 89 -15.24 -17.60 0.93
N LEU A 90 -16.04 -16.55 0.72
CA LEU A 90 -15.73 -15.22 1.22
C LEU A 90 -15.59 -15.18 2.76
N ALA A 91 -16.32 -16.04 3.48
CA ALA A 91 -16.23 -16.17 4.94
C ALA A 91 -14.86 -16.66 5.42
N VAL A 92 -14.13 -17.42 4.58
CA VAL A 92 -12.73 -17.82 4.83
C VAL A 92 -11.76 -16.76 4.33
N TYR A 93 -11.99 -16.17 3.15
CA TYR A 93 -11.07 -15.19 2.55
C TYR A 93 -10.99 -13.89 3.35
N LEU A 94 -12.08 -13.39 3.93
CA LEU A 94 -12.09 -12.16 4.73
C LEU A 94 -11.17 -12.23 5.96
N PRO A 95 -11.32 -13.19 6.89
CA PRO A 95 -10.40 -13.31 8.03
C PRO A 95 -8.98 -13.68 7.59
N ALA A 96 -8.82 -14.49 6.55
CA ALA A 96 -7.51 -14.81 5.97
C ALA A 96 -6.78 -13.54 5.51
N ARG A 97 -7.48 -12.66 4.80
CA ARG A 97 -6.95 -11.38 4.32
C ARG A 97 -6.62 -10.43 5.47
N ALA A 98 -7.47 -10.35 6.50
CA ALA A 98 -7.22 -9.57 7.70
C ALA A 98 -5.99 -10.07 8.47
N LEU A 99 -5.80 -11.41 8.57
CA LEU A 99 -4.61 -12.01 9.17
C LEU A 99 -3.34 -11.70 8.38
N MET A 100 -3.38 -11.77 7.04
CA MET A 100 -2.26 -11.35 6.21
C MET A 100 -1.89 -9.88 6.50
N GLY A 101 -2.88 -8.99 6.57
CA GLY A 101 -2.66 -7.60 6.92
C GLY A 101 -2.08 -7.41 8.32
N PHE A 102 -2.60 -8.14 9.30
CA PHE A 102 -2.08 -8.10 10.68
C PHE A 102 -0.59 -8.48 10.74
N GLY A 103 -0.21 -9.56 10.06
CA GLY A 103 1.20 -9.96 9.94
C GLY A 103 2.03 -8.93 9.16
N SER A 104 1.49 -8.37 8.08
CA SER A 104 2.12 -7.30 7.30
C SER A 104 2.46 -6.07 8.16
N GLY A 105 1.54 -5.63 9.02
CA GLY A 105 1.81 -4.58 10.00
C GLY A 105 3.03 -4.89 10.89
N GLY A 106 3.18 -6.14 11.29
CA GLY A 106 4.34 -6.58 12.06
C GLY A 106 5.62 -6.67 11.23
N ILE A 107 5.55 -7.10 9.97
CA ILE A 107 6.70 -7.10 9.05
C ILE A 107 7.20 -5.67 8.87
N TRP A 108 6.32 -4.70 8.58
CA TRP A 108 6.68 -3.30 8.45
C TRP A 108 7.42 -2.76 9.69
N ILE A 109 6.85 -2.98 10.88
CA ILE A 109 7.47 -2.56 12.15
C ILE A 109 8.82 -3.27 12.36
N GLY A 110 8.89 -4.57 12.12
CA GLY A 110 10.13 -5.35 12.28
C GLY A 110 11.23 -4.89 11.34
N VAL A 111 10.93 -4.70 10.04
CA VAL A 111 11.87 -4.17 9.03
C VAL A 111 12.33 -2.77 9.40
N THR A 112 11.41 -1.89 9.79
CA THR A 112 11.72 -0.50 10.19
C THR A 112 12.66 -0.48 11.39
N PHE A 113 12.32 -1.17 12.48
CA PHE A 113 13.14 -1.17 13.70
C PHE A 113 14.49 -1.85 13.51
N ASP A 114 14.55 -2.93 12.73
CA ASP A 114 15.81 -3.60 12.39
C ASP A 114 16.71 -2.65 11.56
N THR A 115 16.17 -2.02 10.52
CA THR A 115 16.89 -1.08 9.66
C THR A 115 17.45 0.09 10.47
N LEU A 116 16.61 0.73 11.28
CA LEU A 116 17.02 1.90 12.07
C LEU A 116 17.99 1.54 13.20
N GLY A 117 17.95 0.31 13.71
CA GLY A 117 18.87 -0.17 14.74
C GLY A 117 20.26 -0.54 14.23
N ARG A 118 20.39 -0.97 12.97
CA ARG A 118 21.66 -1.45 12.40
C ARG A 118 22.55 -0.36 11.80
N TRP A 119 21.93 0.68 11.20
CA TRP A 119 22.68 1.71 10.45
C TRP A 119 22.44 3.10 11.03
N PRO A 120 22.95 3.40 12.25
CA PRO A 120 22.83 4.72 12.84
C PRO A 120 23.59 5.76 12.00
N GLY A 121 22.93 6.89 11.72
CA GLY A 121 23.45 7.95 10.85
C GLY A 121 23.16 7.75 9.36
N GLN A 122 22.62 6.60 8.94
CA GLN A 122 22.20 6.31 7.56
C GLN A 122 20.70 5.97 7.46
N GLU A 123 19.94 6.30 8.50
CA GLU A 123 18.53 5.90 8.64
C GLU A 123 17.71 6.31 7.42
N TYR A 124 17.89 7.55 6.96
CA TYR A 124 17.17 8.07 5.80
C TYR A 124 17.48 7.26 4.52
N LEU A 125 18.77 7.02 4.24
CA LEU A 125 19.20 6.27 3.06
C LEU A 125 18.69 4.82 3.11
N CYS A 126 18.78 4.17 4.25
CA CYS A 126 18.34 2.79 4.41
C CYS A 126 16.81 2.68 4.29
N MET A 127 16.06 3.59 4.91
CA MET A 127 14.60 3.59 4.80
C MET A 127 14.12 3.92 3.38
N SER A 128 14.78 4.85 2.67
CA SER A 128 14.42 5.13 1.27
C SER A 128 14.56 3.91 0.36
N ARG A 129 15.58 3.07 0.60
CA ARG A 129 15.74 1.80 -0.12
C ARG A 129 14.71 0.74 0.29
N VAL A 130 14.29 0.73 1.56
CA VAL A 130 13.17 -0.12 2.01
C VAL A 130 11.88 0.29 1.27
N PHE A 131 11.58 1.59 1.17
CA PHE A 131 10.43 2.05 0.39
C PHE A 131 10.53 1.69 -1.09
N ALA A 132 11.74 1.78 -1.68
CA ALA A 132 11.96 1.33 -3.07
C ALA A 132 11.70 -0.17 -3.23
N ALA A 133 12.10 -0.99 -2.26
CA ALA A 133 11.80 -2.42 -2.24
C ALA A 133 10.29 -2.71 -2.15
N TYR A 134 9.55 -1.95 -1.35
CA TYR A 134 8.08 -2.01 -1.32
C TYR A 134 7.47 -1.68 -2.69
N SER A 135 8.01 -0.70 -3.42
CA SER A 135 7.55 -0.38 -4.78
C SER A 135 7.78 -1.54 -5.75
N VAL A 136 8.91 -2.26 -5.62
CA VAL A 136 9.17 -3.49 -6.39
C VAL A 136 8.17 -4.58 -6.04
N GLY A 137 7.82 -4.72 -4.77
CA GLY A 137 6.77 -5.65 -4.33
C GLY A 137 5.41 -5.35 -4.95
N GLY A 138 5.07 -4.06 -5.10
CA GLY A 138 3.87 -3.62 -5.80
C GLY A 138 3.81 -4.03 -7.27
N LEU A 139 4.95 -4.28 -7.92
CA LEU A 139 5.04 -4.87 -9.27
C LEU A 139 4.90 -6.41 -9.23
N ILE A 140 5.57 -7.03 -8.25
CA ILE A 140 5.61 -8.51 -8.11
C ILE A 140 4.21 -9.06 -7.80
N GLY A 141 3.43 -8.41 -6.94
CA GLY A 141 2.12 -8.89 -6.53
C GLY A 141 1.15 -9.11 -7.69
N PRO A 142 0.84 -8.09 -8.53
CA PRO A 142 0.00 -8.28 -9.70
C PRO A 142 0.57 -9.27 -10.72
N ALA A 143 1.89 -9.38 -10.84
CA ALA A 143 2.53 -10.38 -11.69
C ALA A 143 2.27 -11.82 -11.19
N LEU A 144 2.37 -12.05 -9.86
CA LEU A 144 2.01 -13.33 -9.25
C LEU A 144 0.51 -13.60 -9.40
N GLY A 145 -0.33 -12.58 -9.17
CA GLY A 145 -1.77 -12.68 -9.27
C GLY A 145 -2.32 -12.86 -10.68
N ALA A 146 -1.49 -12.69 -11.73
CA ALA A 146 -1.91 -12.76 -13.12
C ALA A 146 -2.31 -14.17 -13.59
N PHE A 147 -1.89 -15.22 -12.88
CA PHE A 147 -2.05 -16.60 -13.34
C PHE A 147 -2.53 -17.51 -12.21
N GLY A 148 -3.21 -18.60 -12.58
CA GLY A 148 -3.52 -19.71 -11.67
C GLY A 148 -4.79 -19.54 -10.83
N GLY A 149 -5.74 -18.71 -11.27
CA GLY A 149 -7.03 -18.52 -10.59
C GLY A 149 -6.86 -17.90 -9.21
N ILE A 150 -7.56 -18.40 -8.19
CA ILE A 150 -7.48 -17.91 -6.81
C ILE A 150 -6.28 -18.54 -6.08
N HIS A 151 -6.13 -19.84 -6.15
CA HIS A 151 -5.20 -20.59 -5.29
C HIS A 151 -3.74 -20.47 -5.74
N GLY A 152 -3.47 -20.48 -7.05
CA GLY A 152 -2.11 -20.47 -7.62
C GLY A 152 -1.23 -19.30 -7.12
N PRO A 153 -1.69 -18.04 -7.21
CA PRO A 153 -0.95 -16.88 -6.73
C PRO A 153 -0.58 -16.95 -5.26
N PHE A 154 -1.53 -17.38 -4.41
CA PHE A 154 -1.30 -17.48 -2.98
C PHE A 154 -0.40 -18.67 -2.61
N LEU A 155 -0.42 -19.76 -3.39
CA LEU A 155 0.52 -20.86 -3.24
C LEU A 155 1.95 -20.43 -3.59
N ALA A 156 2.13 -19.68 -4.68
CA ALA A 156 3.43 -19.11 -5.04
C ALA A 156 3.94 -18.12 -3.98
N TYR A 157 3.05 -17.24 -3.49
CA TYR A 157 3.36 -16.31 -2.41
C TYR A 157 3.74 -17.04 -1.11
N LEU A 158 3.00 -18.08 -0.74
CA LEU A 158 3.29 -18.95 0.41
C LEU A 158 4.68 -19.60 0.30
N ALA A 159 5.05 -20.11 -0.87
CA ALA A 159 6.38 -20.69 -1.10
C ALA A 159 7.50 -19.66 -0.86
N LEU A 160 7.32 -18.42 -1.31
CA LEU A 160 8.27 -17.34 -1.08
C LEU A 160 8.37 -16.97 0.41
N LEU A 161 7.25 -16.94 1.14
CA LEU A 161 7.24 -16.70 2.59
C LEU A 161 7.98 -17.81 3.35
N LEU A 162 7.71 -19.06 3.00
CA LEU A 162 8.37 -20.22 3.61
C LEU A 162 9.87 -20.25 3.32
N ALA A 163 10.31 -19.80 2.15
CA ALA A 163 11.73 -19.64 1.82
C ALA A 163 12.39 -18.50 2.62
N ALA A 164 11.66 -17.40 2.88
CA ALA A 164 12.17 -16.27 3.65
C ALA A 164 12.22 -16.53 5.17
N PHE A 165 11.32 -17.35 5.70
CA PHE A 165 11.17 -17.60 7.12
C PHE A 165 12.45 -18.08 7.82
N PRO A 166 13.15 -19.15 7.36
CA PRO A 166 14.40 -19.60 7.98
C PRO A 166 15.50 -18.56 7.91
N LEU A 167 15.54 -17.73 6.86
CA LEU A 167 16.53 -16.66 6.75
C LEU A 167 16.35 -15.61 7.86
N VAL A 168 15.12 -15.30 8.24
CA VAL A 168 14.81 -14.41 9.38
C VAL A 168 15.25 -15.04 10.69
N LEU A 169 15.03 -16.34 10.87
CA LEU A 169 15.47 -17.05 12.09
C LEU A 169 16.98 -17.11 12.24
N LEU A 170 17.72 -17.13 11.14
CA LEU A 170 19.19 -17.16 11.12
C LEU A 170 19.82 -15.76 11.15
N ALA A 171 19.04 -14.69 10.94
CA ALA A 171 19.55 -13.33 10.95
C ALA A 171 19.96 -12.90 12.37
N GLU A 172 21.08 -12.19 12.49
CA GLU A 172 21.53 -11.59 13.75
C GLU A 172 20.56 -10.48 14.19
N GLN A 173 20.40 -10.30 15.49
CA GLN A 173 19.62 -9.16 16.00
C GLN A 173 20.50 -7.89 16.05
N PRO A 174 19.91 -6.70 15.78
CA PRO A 174 20.64 -5.44 15.96
C PRO A 174 20.97 -5.21 17.44
N SER A 175 22.15 -4.68 17.68
CA SER A 175 22.67 -4.45 19.04
C SER A 175 21.93 -3.30 19.76
N ALA A 176 21.41 -2.33 19.02
CA ALA A 176 20.76 -1.14 19.57
C ALA A 176 19.24 -1.25 19.50
N ARG A 177 18.59 -1.18 20.66
CA ARG A 177 17.13 -1.02 20.78
C ARG A 177 16.82 0.48 20.92
N ARG A 178 16.71 1.21 19.82
CA ARG A 178 16.32 2.61 19.88
C ARG A 178 14.81 2.74 20.10
N ALA A 179 14.41 3.49 21.12
CA ALA A 179 13.04 3.97 21.26
C ALA A 179 12.88 5.24 20.42
N PHE A 180 11.98 5.22 19.45
CA PHE A 180 11.61 6.42 18.70
C PHE A 180 10.49 7.11 19.46
N ALA A 181 10.81 8.25 20.09
CA ALA A 181 9.80 9.11 20.68
C ALA A 181 9.21 9.98 19.57
N THR A 182 7.91 9.86 19.36
CA THR A 182 7.17 10.73 18.43
C THR A 182 6.87 12.04 19.14
N ASP A 183 7.41 13.15 18.62
CA ASP A 183 7.05 14.48 19.13
C ASP A 183 5.67 14.88 18.59
N ARG A 184 4.68 14.88 19.49
CA ARG A 184 3.31 15.26 19.15
C ARG A 184 3.17 16.69 18.61
N ARG A 185 4.14 17.57 18.89
CA ARG A 185 4.12 18.94 18.38
C ARG A 185 4.34 18.97 16.86
N VAL A 186 5.26 18.12 16.36
CA VAL A 186 5.52 18.01 14.91
C VAL A 186 4.29 17.52 14.16
N LEU A 187 3.54 16.56 14.73
CA LEU A 187 2.33 16.00 14.13
C LEU A 187 1.17 16.99 14.01
N ARG A 188 1.24 18.11 14.73
CA ARG A 188 0.23 19.18 14.70
C ARG A 188 0.63 20.35 13.79
N THR A 189 1.81 20.32 13.20
CA THR A 189 2.22 21.35 12.25
C THR A 189 1.37 21.27 10.97
N ARG A 190 1.04 22.43 10.41
CA ARG A 190 0.27 22.48 9.15
C ARG A 190 0.96 21.71 8.02
N GLY A 191 2.29 21.84 7.90
CA GLY A 191 3.04 21.14 6.87
C GLY A 191 2.93 19.62 6.99
N PHE A 192 2.98 19.07 8.23
CA PHE A 192 2.75 17.64 8.46
C PHE A 192 1.33 17.22 8.10
N LEU A 193 0.32 18.03 8.45
CA LEU A 193 -1.09 17.73 8.15
C LEU A 193 -1.35 17.73 6.64
N VAL A 194 -0.81 18.70 5.90
CA VAL A 194 -0.95 18.76 4.43
C VAL A 194 -0.23 17.57 3.76
N ALA A 195 0.99 17.23 4.21
CA ALA A 195 1.69 16.05 3.74
C ALA A 195 0.89 14.76 4.02
N SER A 196 0.28 14.67 5.20
CA SER A 196 -0.55 13.53 5.60
C SER A 196 -1.85 13.45 4.78
N ALA A 197 -2.49 14.57 4.48
CA ALA A 197 -3.66 14.61 3.61
C ALA A 197 -3.31 14.17 2.17
N ALA A 198 -2.15 14.56 1.66
CA ALA A 198 -1.70 14.17 0.33
C ALA A 198 -1.40 12.66 0.22
N ILE A 199 -0.80 12.03 1.25
CA ILE A 199 -0.60 10.57 1.24
C ILE A 199 -1.90 9.81 1.45
N LEU A 200 -2.81 10.33 2.28
CA LEU A 200 -4.14 9.77 2.44
C LEU A 200 -4.87 9.72 1.10
N PHE A 201 -4.84 10.84 0.35
CA PHE A 201 -5.41 10.92 -1.00
C PHE A 201 -4.77 9.89 -1.95
N ALA A 202 -3.43 9.84 -2.02
CA ALA A 202 -2.72 8.91 -2.90
C ALA A 202 -3.11 7.45 -2.64
N SER A 203 -3.12 7.07 -1.37
CA SER A 203 -3.44 5.71 -0.94
C SER A 203 -4.91 5.37 -1.11
N LEU A 204 -5.81 6.34 -0.88
CA LEU A 204 -7.24 6.18 -1.15
C LEU A 204 -7.51 5.99 -2.65
N ALA A 205 -6.89 6.81 -3.51
CA ALA A 205 -7.00 6.69 -4.96
C ALA A 205 -6.50 5.32 -5.46
N LEU A 206 -5.34 4.87 -4.97
CA LEU A 206 -4.81 3.55 -5.29
C LEU A 206 -5.72 2.44 -4.75
N GLY A 207 -6.27 2.60 -3.55
CA GLY A 207 -7.21 1.65 -2.95
C GLY A 207 -8.49 1.48 -3.77
N VAL A 208 -9.04 2.56 -4.35
CA VAL A 208 -10.18 2.47 -5.30
C VAL A 208 -9.79 1.68 -6.54
N LEU A 209 -8.62 1.98 -7.13
CA LEU A 209 -8.14 1.28 -8.33
C LEU A 209 -7.94 -0.21 -8.07
N GLU A 210 -7.28 -0.58 -6.98
CA GLU A 210 -6.94 -1.98 -6.69
C GLU A 210 -8.12 -2.77 -6.12
N GLY A 211 -9.06 -2.09 -5.44
CA GLY A 211 -10.17 -2.76 -4.77
C GLY A 211 -11.36 -3.05 -5.67
N VAL A 212 -11.61 -2.21 -6.67
CA VAL A 212 -12.89 -2.23 -7.39
C VAL A 212 -12.72 -2.31 -8.91
N LEU A 213 -11.76 -1.58 -9.47
CA LEU A 213 -11.58 -1.52 -10.92
C LEU A 213 -11.29 -2.88 -11.58
N PRO A 214 -10.57 -3.84 -10.92
CA PRO A 214 -10.36 -5.17 -11.52
C PRO A 214 -11.64 -5.89 -11.89
N LEU A 215 -12.73 -5.70 -11.13
CA LEU A 215 -14.04 -6.31 -11.43
C LEU A 215 -14.62 -5.75 -12.74
N HIS A 216 -14.52 -4.43 -12.93
CA HIS A 216 -14.97 -3.79 -14.18
C HIS A 216 -14.12 -4.21 -15.38
N LEU A 217 -12.82 -4.33 -15.21
CA LEU A 217 -11.91 -4.82 -16.26
C LEU A 217 -12.22 -6.28 -16.67
N ALA A 218 -12.62 -7.12 -15.71
CA ALA A 218 -12.91 -8.53 -15.93
C ALA A 218 -14.14 -8.78 -16.81
N GLU A 219 -14.98 -7.76 -17.06
CA GLU A 219 -16.05 -7.85 -18.05
C GLU A 219 -15.51 -8.12 -19.47
N ARG A 220 -14.25 -7.79 -19.74
CA ARG A 220 -13.63 -7.92 -21.09
C ARG A 220 -12.21 -8.46 -21.08
N LEU A 221 -11.56 -8.54 -19.95
CA LEU A 221 -10.14 -8.92 -19.82
C LEU A 221 -9.99 -10.17 -18.97
N ALA A 222 -9.10 -11.05 -19.40
CA ALA A 222 -8.68 -12.20 -18.59
C ALA A 222 -7.78 -11.76 -17.44
N GLN A 223 -7.68 -12.60 -16.41
CA GLN A 223 -6.84 -12.38 -15.21
C GLN A 223 -5.40 -11.95 -15.55
N ALA A 224 -4.77 -12.61 -16.53
CA ALA A 224 -3.42 -12.29 -16.98
C ALA A 224 -3.31 -10.87 -17.57
N GLN A 225 -4.31 -10.44 -18.32
CA GLN A 225 -4.33 -9.09 -18.92
C GLN A 225 -4.54 -8.01 -17.84
N ILE A 226 -5.38 -8.28 -16.85
CA ILE A 226 -5.57 -7.41 -15.69
C ILE A 226 -4.25 -7.30 -14.92
N GLY A 227 -3.59 -8.43 -14.63
CA GLY A 227 -2.28 -8.44 -13.98
C GLY A 227 -1.24 -7.62 -14.75
N ALA A 228 -1.15 -7.78 -16.07
CA ALA A 228 -0.24 -7.03 -16.92
C ALA A 228 -0.51 -5.51 -16.90
N LEU A 229 -1.78 -5.09 -16.89
CA LEU A 229 -2.16 -3.68 -16.78
C LEU A 229 -1.71 -3.08 -15.44
N TYR A 230 -1.89 -3.80 -14.34
CA TYR A 230 -1.47 -3.34 -13.01
C TYR A 230 0.05 -3.36 -12.82
N VAL A 231 0.77 -4.31 -13.43
CA VAL A 231 2.24 -4.26 -13.52
C VAL A 231 2.67 -3.00 -14.27
N GLY A 232 2.05 -2.70 -15.42
CA GLY A 232 2.31 -1.48 -16.18
C GLY A 232 2.02 -0.21 -15.37
N ALA A 233 0.88 -0.15 -14.69
CA ALA A 233 0.51 0.98 -13.83
C ALA A 233 1.51 1.17 -12.68
N SER A 234 1.91 0.10 -12.00
CA SER A 234 2.90 0.15 -10.91
C SER A 234 4.26 0.63 -11.41
N LEU A 235 4.66 0.22 -12.62
CA LEU A 235 5.89 0.72 -13.27
C LEU A 235 5.80 2.23 -13.55
N VAL A 236 4.67 2.72 -14.02
CA VAL A 236 4.44 4.16 -14.25
C VAL A 236 4.52 4.93 -12.93
N VAL A 237 3.93 4.43 -11.83
CA VAL A 237 4.06 5.02 -10.50
C VAL A 237 5.53 5.11 -10.09
N ALA A 238 6.31 4.04 -10.25
CA ALA A 238 7.72 3.97 -9.88
C ALA A 238 8.58 4.95 -10.71
N ILE A 239 8.39 4.97 -12.04
CA ILE A 239 9.11 5.89 -12.95
C ILE A 239 8.77 7.34 -12.61
N THR A 240 7.48 7.65 -12.37
CA THR A 240 7.05 9.00 -12.00
C THR A 240 7.71 9.44 -10.70
N GLY A 241 7.75 8.58 -9.69
CA GLY A 241 8.45 8.85 -8.42
C GLY A 241 9.94 9.11 -8.62
N ALA A 242 10.61 8.26 -9.41
CA ALA A 242 12.04 8.38 -9.67
C ALA A 242 12.43 9.65 -10.45
N THR A 243 11.59 10.07 -11.41
CA THR A 243 11.87 11.23 -12.28
C THR A 243 11.44 12.58 -11.68
N THR A 244 10.57 12.57 -10.68
CA THR A 244 10.05 13.80 -10.05
C THR A 244 10.63 14.06 -8.65
N GLY A 245 11.44 13.15 -8.14
CA GLY A 245 12.17 13.32 -6.87
C GLY A 245 13.02 14.59 -6.88
N GLY A 246 13.00 15.35 -5.78
CA GLY A 246 13.74 16.61 -5.64
C GLY A 246 13.08 17.84 -6.27
N ARG A 247 11.96 17.71 -6.98
CA ARG A 247 11.18 18.84 -7.49
C ARG A 247 10.37 19.52 -6.37
N ARG A 248 9.88 20.73 -6.62
CA ARG A 248 8.98 21.44 -5.69
C ARG A 248 7.72 20.62 -5.45
N PRO A 249 7.38 20.28 -4.19
CA PRO A 249 6.30 19.31 -3.90
C PRO A 249 4.89 19.87 -4.14
N GLN A 250 4.66 21.17 -3.97
CA GLN A 250 3.32 21.75 -4.08
C GLN A 250 2.72 21.59 -5.50
N PRO A 251 3.43 21.93 -6.61
CA PRO A 251 2.93 21.65 -7.96
C PRO A 251 2.70 20.17 -8.23
N LEU A 252 3.54 19.28 -7.66
CA LEU A 252 3.37 17.84 -7.82
C LEU A 252 2.07 17.36 -7.20
N VAL A 253 1.75 17.81 -5.98
CA VAL A 253 0.49 17.44 -5.31
C VAL A 253 -0.70 17.98 -6.09
N PHE A 254 -0.65 19.23 -6.58
CA PHE A 254 -1.74 19.79 -7.39
C PHE A 254 -2.00 18.98 -8.66
N ALA A 255 -0.95 18.69 -9.44
CA ALA A 255 -1.07 17.87 -10.64
C ALA A 255 -1.56 16.46 -10.34
N ALA A 256 -1.14 15.90 -9.19
CA ALA A 256 -1.57 14.60 -8.71
C ALA A 256 -3.08 14.53 -8.48
N LEU A 257 -3.65 15.53 -7.80
CA LEU A 257 -5.09 15.58 -7.53
C LEU A 257 -5.89 15.54 -8.84
N VAL A 258 -5.47 16.34 -9.83
CA VAL A 258 -6.16 16.41 -11.12
C VAL A 258 -6.01 15.10 -11.91
N LEU A 259 -4.79 14.59 -12.06
CA LEU A 259 -4.51 13.42 -12.90
C LEU A 259 -5.08 12.13 -12.30
N ALA A 260 -4.98 11.93 -10.98
CA ALA A 260 -5.53 10.74 -10.35
C ALA A 260 -7.06 10.72 -10.42
N VAL A 261 -7.72 11.85 -10.12
CA VAL A 261 -9.19 11.94 -10.23
C VAL A 261 -9.64 11.75 -11.67
N ALA A 262 -9.01 12.41 -12.65
CA ALA A 262 -9.35 12.27 -14.06
C ALA A 262 -9.13 10.83 -14.54
N GLY A 263 -8.01 10.21 -14.18
CA GLY A 263 -7.69 8.83 -14.55
C GLY A 263 -8.68 7.82 -13.98
N ILE A 264 -9.03 7.93 -12.69
CA ILE A 264 -10.00 7.01 -12.05
C ILE A 264 -11.41 7.23 -12.60
N SER A 265 -11.83 8.47 -12.81
CA SER A 265 -13.12 8.77 -13.43
C SER A 265 -13.19 8.20 -14.86
N LEU A 266 -12.13 8.40 -15.65
CA LEU A 266 -12.05 7.82 -16.99
C LEU A 266 -12.07 6.29 -16.95
N ALA A 267 -11.38 5.65 -15.99
CA ALA A 267 -11.36 4.20 -15.85
C ALA A 267 -12.75 3.61 -15.59
N GLY A 268 -13.56 4.28 -14.77
CA GLY A 268 -14.94 3.87 -14.49
C GLY A 268 -15.90 4.08 -15.67
N LEU A 269 -15.62 5.07 -16.52
CA LEU A 269 -16.44 5.37 -17.72
C LEU A 269 -15.99 4.60 -18.97
N ALA A 270 -14.76 4.10 -18.98
CA ALA A 270 -14.16 3.49 -20.15
C ALA A 270 -14.80 2.14 -20.49
N ALA A 271 -15.10 1.95 -21.78
CA ALA A 271 -15.66 0.73 -22.32
C ALA A 271 -14.72 0.00 -23.30
N SER A 272 -13.45 0.41 -23.38
CA SER A 272 -12.48 -0.19 -24.29
C SER A 272 -11.11 -0.30 -23.66
N VAL A 273 -10.33 -1.29 -24.11
CA VAL A 273 -8.99 -1.55 -23.57
C VAL A 273 -8.04 -0.34 -23.71
N PRO A 274 -7.97 0.35 -24.87
CA PRO A 274 -7.12 1.53 -25.01
C PRO A 274 -7.49 2.65 -24.01
N LEU A 275 -8.77 2.87 -23.75
CA LEU A 275 -9.21 3.86 -22.77
C LEU A 275 -8.85 3.44 -21.34
N TRP A 276 -8.93 2.16 -20.99
CA TRP A 276 -8.46 1.66 -19.68
C TRP A 276 -6.95 1.82 -19.52
N VAL A 277 -6.16 1.53 -20.57
CA VAL A 277 -4.69 1.77 -20.54
C VAL A 277 -4.40 3.24 -20.28
N LEU A 278 -5.04 4.16 -21.01
CA LEU A 278 -4.88 5.60 -20.82
C LEU A 278 -5.29 6.03 -19.40
N ALA A 279 -6.46 5.58 -18.96
CA ALA A 279 -7.02 5.89 -17.65
C ALA A 279 -6.08 5.44 -16.50
N LEU A 280 -5.60 4.20 -16.56
CA LEU A 280 -4.64 3.67 -15.60
C LEU A 280 -3.30 4.39 -15.65
N ALA A 281 -2.80 4.75 -16.84
CA ALA A 281 -1.58 5.53 -16.96
C ALA A 281 -1.72 6.92 -16.33
N LEU A 282 -2.82 7.64 -16.59
CA LEU A 282 -3.11 8.94 -15.96
C LEU A 282 -3.22 8.84 -14.44
N ALA A 283 -3.98 7.85 -13.94
CA ALA A 283 -4.12 7.62 -12.52
C ALA A 283 -2.77 7.25 -11.86
N ALA A 284 -1.98 6.40 -12.50
CA ALA A 284 -0.66 5.99 -12.01
C ALA A 284 0.33 7.15 -11.96
N VAL A 285 0.35 8.02 -12.97
CA VAL A 285 1.14 9.28 -12.93
C VAL A 285 0.67 10.14 -11.75
N GLY A 286 -0.65 10.35 -11.61
CA GLY A 286 -1.22 11.12 -10.50
C GLY A 286 -0.82 10.56 -9.14
N ILE A 287 -0.93 9.25 -8.92
CA ILE A 287 -0.54 8.59 -7.67
C ILE A 287 0.96 8.70 -7.42
N GLY A 288 1.80 8.51 -8.43
CA GLY A 288 3.25 8.68 -8.33
C GLY A 288 3.66 10.10 -7.92
N LEU A 289 3.00 11.12 -8.51
CA LEU A 289 3.18 12.52 -8.15
C LEU A 289 2.71 12.82 -6.72
N ALA A 290 1.58 12.24 -6.28
CA ALA A 290 1.04 12.40 -4.94
C ALA A 290 2.00 11.81 -3.89
N ASN A 291 2.52 10.61 -4.11
CA ASN A 291 3.49 9.97 -3.24
C ASN A 291 4.76 10.83 -3.10
N THR A 292 5.34 11.26 -4.23
CA THR A 292 6.58 12.06 -4.24
C THR A 292 6.34 13.44 -3.63
N GLY A 293 5.24 14.11 -4.00
CA GLY A 293 4.88 15.43 -3.48
C GLY A 293 4.59 15.40 -1.99
N SER A 294 3.84 14.40 -1.52
CA SER A 294 3.53 14.20 -0.10
C SER A 294 4.80 13.98 0.74
N LEU A 295 5.73 13.12 0.28
CA LEU A 295 7.02 12.91 0.93
C LEU A 295 7.87 14.20 0.93
N GLY A 296 7.87 14.93 -0.19
CA GLY A 296 8.56 16.21 -0.30
C GLY A 296 8.03 17.27 0.69
N LEU A 297 6.70 17.36 0.85
CA LEU A 297 6.06 18.22 1.86
C LEU A 297 6.44 17.80 3.28
N LEU A 298 6.47 16.49 3.56
CA LEU A 298 6.86 15.96 4.87
C LEU A 298 8.31 16.36 5.22
N ILE A 299 9.24 16.19 4.27
CA ILE A 299 10.66 16.53 4.46
C ILE A 299 10.84 18.04 4.68
N GLN A 300 10.07 18.89 4.01
CA GLN A 300 10.13 20.33 4.21
C GLN A 300 9.51 20.78 5.55
N ALA A 301 8.53 20.04 6.06
CA ALA A 301 7.78 20.42 7.26
C ALA A 301 8.40 19.92 8.57
N VAL A 302 9.28 18.93 8.51
CA VAL A 302 9.77 18.21 9.71
C VAL A 302 11.28 18.32 9.82
N PRO A 303 11.82 18.72 11.01
CA PRO A 303 13.24 18.72 11.28
C PRO A 303 13.88 17.34 11.07
N VAL A 304 15.14 17.33 10.61
CA VAL A 304 15.86 16.10 10.22
C VAL A 304 15.96 15.08 11.36
N ASP A 305 16.15 15.56 12.59
CA ASP A 305 16.22 14.73 13.80
C ASP A 305 14.90 14.03 14.15
N ARG A 306 13.76 14.46 13.59
CA ARG A 306 12.41 13.96 13.84
C ARG A 306 11.75 13.32 12.63
N ILE A 307 12.40 13.38 11.46
CA ILE A 307 11.81 12.94 10.18
C ILE A 307 11.39 11.46 10.22
N VAL A 308 12.21 10.58 10.83
CA VAL A 308 11.94 9.14 10.88
C VAL A 308 10.65 8.84 11.67
N SER A 309 10.47 9.47 12.84
CA SER A 309 9.27 9.28 13.63
C SER A 309 8.01 9.84 12.96
N ALA A 310 8.16 10.96 12.25
CA ALA A 310 7.09 11.55 11.46
C ALA A 310 6.72 10.68 10.26
N MET A 311 7.70 10.08 9.56
CA MET A 311 7.46 9.14 8.46
C MET A 311 6.67 7.92 8.89
N VAL A 312 6.91 7.39 10.11
CA VAL A 312 6.12 6.27 10.64
C VAL A 312 4.65 6.64 10.79
N VAL A 313 4.33 7.82 11.36
CA VAL A 313 2.95 8.27 11.51
C VAL A 313 2.33 8.60 10.16
N TRP A 314 3.07 9.29 9.29
CA TRP A 314 2.65 9.64 7.94
C TRP A 314 2.29 8.38 7.11
N SER A 315 3.10 7.32 7.18
CA SER A 315 2.79 6.06 6.50
C SER A 315 1.53 5.38 7.04
N GLN A 316 1.27 5.48 8.35
CA GLN A 316 0.03 4.96 8.94
C GLN A 316 -1.22 5.72 8.44
N VAL A 317 -1.10 7.03 8.22
CA VAL A 317 -2.19 7.81 7.59
C VAL A 317 -2.46 7.31 6.17
N GLY A 318 -1.42 6.98 5.40
CA GLY A 318 -1.58 6.34 4.09
C GLY A 318 -2.37 5.03 4.16
N ILE A 319 -2.14 4.20 5.19
CA ILE A 319 -2.88 2.94 5.35
C ILE A 319 -4.37 3.15 5.60
N VAL A 320 -4.75 4.25 6.27
CA VAL A 320 -6.17 4.64 6.36
C VAL A 320 -6.76 4.93 4.98
N GLY A 321 -6.01 5.53 4.08
CA GLY A 321 -6.42 5.71 2.68
C GLY A 321 -6.64 4.37 1.96
N TYR A 322 -5.71 3.43 2.11
CA TYR A 322 -5.86 2.06 1.57
C TYR A 322 -7.05 1.29 2.17
N LEU A 323 -7.47 1.62 3.39
CA LEU A 323 -8.67 1.06 4.00
C LEU A 323 -9.94 1.68 3.40
N LEU A 324 -9.97 3.00 3.32
CA LEU A 324 -11.18 3.74 2.92
C LEU A 324 -11.46 3.64 1.41
N GLY A 325 -10.41 3.58 0.57
CA GLY A 325 -10.54 3.56 -0.88
C GLY A 325 -11.37 2.38 -1.40
N PRO A 326 -11.00 1.13 -1.10
CA PRO A 326 -11.76 -0.03 -1.55
C PRO A 326 -13.18 -0.11 -0.96
N LEU A 327 -13.35 0.29 0.32
CA LEU A 327 -14.65 0.31 0.96
C LEU A 327 -15.60 1.28 0.26
N ALA A 328 -15.20 2.54 0.13
CA ALA A 328 -16.02 3.56 -0.49
C ALA A 328 -16.22 3.30 -1.98
N GLY A 329 -15.15 2.88 -2.69
CA GLY A 329 -15.23 2.53 -4.11
C GLY A 329 -16.16 1.34 -4.36
N GLY A 330 -16.10 0.30 -3.51
CA GLY A 330 -16.96 -0.88 -3.60
C GLY A 330 -18.44 -0.54 -3.42
N VAL A 331 -18.76 0.23 -2.38
CA VAL A 331 -20.14 0.68 -2.13
C VAL A 331 -20.66 1.54 -3.29
N ILE A 332 -19.85 2.48 -3.79
CA ILE A 332 -20.26 3.34 -4.93
C ILE A 332 -20.45 2.50 -6.20
N ALA A 333 -19.54 1.59 -6.50
CA ALA A 333 -19.67 0.74 -7.67
C ALA A 333 -20.92 -0.16 -7.62
N GLU A 334 -21.27 -0.68 -6.43
CA GLU A 334 -22.44 -1.53 -6.26
C GLU A 334 -23.76 -0.75 -6.35
N GLN A 335 -23.82 0.45 -5.77
CA GLN A 335 -25.07 1.24 -5.71
C GLN A 335 -25.30 2.11 -6.94
N PHE A 336 -24.24 2.66 -7.52
CA PHE A 336 -24.33 3.66 -8.58
C PHE A 336 -23.62 3.25 -9.88
N GLY A 337 -22.84 2.15 -9.85
CA GLY A 337 -22.04 1.67 -10.98
C GLY A 337 -20.63 2.25 -11.02
N TYR A 338 -19.79 1.62 -11.84
CA TYR A 338 -18.35 1.97 -11.95
C TYR A 338 -18.11 3.40 -12.47
N ALA A 339 -19.03 3.97 -13.22
CA ALA A 339 -18.92 5.35 -13.72
C ALA A 339 -18.72 6.39 -12.60
N PHE A 340 -19.14 6.08 -11.38
CA PHE A 340 -19.10 7.00 -10.24
C PHE A 340 -17.93 6.77 -9.27
N ILE A 341 -17.07 5.78 -9.49
CA ILE A 341 -15.94 5.48 -8.58
C ILE A 341 -14.96 6.66 -8.44
N GLY A 342 -14.88 7.54 -9.45
CA GLY A 342 -14.09 8.76 -9.41
C GLY A 342 -14.55 9.79 -8.37
N LEU A 343 -15.77 9.71 -7.86
CA LEU A 343 -16.28 10.60 -6.80
C LEU A 343 -15.50 10.42 -5.49
N VAL A 344 -15.01 9.22 -5.19
CA VAL A 344 -14.25 8.92 -3.97
C VAL A 344 -12.95 9.75 -3.91
N PRO A 345 -12.03 9.63 -4.90
CA PRO A 345 -10.83 10.44 -4.90
C PRO A 345 -11.13 11.93 -5.15
N ALA A 346 -12.22 12.30 -5.85
CA ALA A 346 -12.60 13.69 -6.04
C ALA A 346 -12.94 14.38 -4.71
N ALA A 347 -13.70 13.72 -3.84
CA ALA A 347 -14.02 14.24 -2.51
C ALA A 347 -12.74 14.39 -1.65
N ALA A 348 -11.85 13.41 -1.69
CA ALA A 348 -10.56 13.49 -0.99
C ALA A 348 -9.67 14.60 -1.56
N ALA A 349 -9.63 14.78 -2.88
CA ALA A 349 -8.90 15.86 -3.53
C ALA A 349 -9.42 17.25 -3.11
N ALA A 350 -10.75 17.42 -3.04
CA ALA A 350 -11.35 18.65 -2.56
C ALA A 350 -10.95 18.99 -1.11
N ALA A 351 -10.91 17.97 -0.23
CA ALA A 351 -10.45 18.13 1.14
C ALA A 351 -8.97 18.54 1.23
N VAL A 352 -8.09 17.91 0.43
CA VAL A 352 -6.66 18.30 0.34
C VAL A 352 -6.52 19.73 -0.16
N TRP A 353 -7.26 20.08 -1.22
CA TRP A 353 -7.27 21.44 -1.78
C TRP A 353 -7.72 22.49 -0.77
N ALA A 354 -8.80 22.22 -0.04
CA ALA A 354 -9.32 23.13 1.00
C ALA A 354 -8.30 23.34 2.13
N SER A 355 -7.62 22.26 2.59
CA SER A 355 -6.61 22.35 3.65
C SER A 355 -5.35 23.14 3.25
N GLY A 356 -5.06 23.23 1.95
CA GLY A 356 -3.94 24.01 1.41
C GLY A 356 -4.22 25.51 1.24
N ARG A 357 -5.50 25.92 1.23
CA ARG A 357 -5.92 27.28 0.84
C ARG A 357 -5.94 28.34 1.94
N ASP A 358 -5.95 27.96 3.22
CA ASP A 358 -5.97 28.99 4.25
C ASP A 358 -4.70 29.83 4.17
N PRO A 359 -4.82 31.15 3.96
CA PRO A 359 -3.66 32.01 3.86
C PRO A 359 -3.02 32.09 5.24
N VAL A 360 -1.90 31.44 5.43
CA VAL A 360 -0.93 31.96 6.38
C VAL A 360 -0.28 33.12 5.64
N THR A 361 -0.84 34.32 5.87
CA THR A 361 -0.12 35.55 5.71
C THR A 361 1.28 35.41 6.30
N ALA A 362 2.23 35.69 5.44
CA ALA A 362 3.63 36.07 5.65
C ALA A 362 4.24 35.89 7.04
#